data_7b59c088f6fdf339bd1fdb1f29ec6555
#
_entry.id   7b59c088f6fdf339bd1fdb1f29ec6555
#
_cell.length_a   1.000
_cell.length_b   1.000
_cell.length_c   1.000
_cell.angle_alpha   90.00
_cell.angle_beta   90.00
_cell.angle_gamma   90.00
#
_symmetry.space_group_name_H-M   'P 1'
#
loop_
_entity.id
_entity.type
_entity.pdbx_description
1 polymer ?
#
loop_
_entity_poly.entity_id
_entity_poly.type
_entity_poly.pdbx_seq_one_letter_code
_entity_poly.pdbx_strand_id
1 'polypeptide(L)'
;MSIRIGQASLGETGAHGQQAGNQNGRELNFSSWYNGRWLGVLRFKNAQEAQRAAQACEDGVRNKNIGYDQDGRNTAYLAAEAVDFDLSRINKPVETDCSAFMTLCAVAAGVVELRSLFKKFGNSCTTYCMMHDWPKTGHFELLSAGKYLCSDEYLCRGDILVSSGHTVMA
;
A
#
# COMPACT_ATOMS: atom_id res chain seq x y z
N MET A 1 8.71 -6.25 -21.03
CA MET A 1 9.17 -6.44 -19.63
C MET A 1 7.94 -6.38 -18.75
N SER A 2 7.80 -7.31 -17.79
CA SER A 2 6.68 -7.24 -16.85
C SER A 2 6.90 -6.08 -15.86
N ILE A 3 5.83 -5.39 -15.50
CA ILE A 3 5.86 -4.35 -14.49
C ILE A 3 6.24 -4.95 -13.12
N ARG A 4 7.10 -4.25 -12.39
CA ARG A 4 7.44 -4.59 -11.02
C ARG A 4 6.38 -4.01 -10.09
N ILE A 5 5.91 -4.81 -9.15
CA ILE A 5 4.98 -4.38 -8.10
C ILE A 5 5.64 -4.42 -6.73
N GLY A 6 5.25 -3.47 -5.87
CA GLY A 6 5.59 -3.44 -4.45
C GLY A 6 4.37 -3.84 -3.61
N GLN A 7 4.61 -4.63 -2.56
CA GLN A 7 3.53 -5.15 -1.73
C GLN A 7 3.97 -5.46 -0.30
N ALA A 8 3.01 -5.46 0.62
CA ALA A 8 3.09 -6.14 1.91
C ALA A 8 2.23 -7.40 1.81
N SER A 9 2.83 -8.59 1.93
CA SER A 9 2.15 -9.83 1.54
C SER A 9 1.86 -10.79 2.69
N LEU A 10 2.83 -11.14 3.51
CA LEU A 10 2.65 -12.12 4.59
C LEU A 10 3.82 -12.07 5.56
N GLY A 11 3.55 -12.20 6.86
CA GLY A 11 4.57 -12.34 7.89
C GLY A 11 5.27 -13.71 7.89
N GLU A 12 6.24 -13.90 8.77
CA GLU A 12 7.11 -15.09 8.81
C GLU A 12 6.35 -16.40 8.95
N THR A 13 5.29 -16.40 9.75
CA THR A 13 4.49 -17.59 10.06
C THR A 13 3.02 -17.45 9.68
N GLY A 14 2.60 -16.32 9.13
CA GLY A 14 1.20 -16.08 8.75
C GLY A 14 0.80 -14.62 8.70
N ALA A 15 -0.49 -14.36 8.85
CA ALA A 15 -1.08 -13.03 8.76
C ALA A 15 -1.20 -12.31 10.11
N HIS A 16 -1.15 -13.04 11.21
CA HIS A 16 -1.44 -12.57 12.56
C HIS A 16 -0.37 -12.98 13.56
N GLY A 17 -0.21 -12.19 14.63
CA GLY A 17 0.67 -12.51 15.75
C GLY A 17 2.15 -12.52 15.40
N GLN A 18 2.56 -11.72 14.43
CA GLN A 18 3.95 -11.59 14.02
C GLN A 18 4.72 -10.69 14.98
N GLN A 19 6.02 -10.84 15.01
CA GLN A 19 6.89 -10.03 15.86
C GLN A 19 7.50 -8.88 15.05
N ALA A 20 7.20 -7.66 15.44
CA ALA A 20 7.76 -6.47 14.79
C ALA A 20 9.30 -6.50 14.80
N GLY A 21 9.90 -6.20 13.65
CA GLY A 21 11.35 -6.19 13.47
C GLY A 21 11.98 -7.55 13.20
N ASN A 22 11.18 -8.60 13.06
CA ASN A 22 11.63 -9.94 12.69
C ASN A 22 11.51 -10.18 11.18
N GLN A 23 11.76 -9.17 10.37
CA GLN A 23 11.61 -9.24 8.93
C GLN A 23 12.70 -10.08 8.28
N ASN A 24 12.27 -11.07 7.50
CA ASN A 24 13.17 -11.91 6.71
C ASN A 24 13.26 -11.50 5.22
N GLY A 25 12.70 -10.33 4.87
CA GLY A 25 12.73 -9.78 3.52
C GLY A 25 11.65 -10.30 2.58
N ARG A 26 10.66 -11.05 3.09
CA ARG A 26 9.51 -11.54 2.31
C ARG A 26 8.23 -10.77 2.58
N GLU A 27 8.13 -10.15 3.72
CA GLU A 27 6.92 -9.49 4.22
C GLU A 27 6.54 -8.31 3.36
N LEU A 28 7.46 -7.34 3.22
CA LEU A 28 7.38 -6.31 2.19
C LEU A 28 8.38 -6.66 1.09
N ASN A 29 7.91 -6.78 -0.13
CA ASN A 29 8.75 -7.25 -1.22
C ASN A 29 8.37 -6.65 -2.57
N PHE A 30 9.28 -6.78 -3.53
CA PHE A 30 9.01 -6.56 -4.94
C PHE A 30 8.80 -7.89 -5.64
N SER A 31 7.82 -7.93 -6.54
CA SER A 31 7.62 -9.06 -7.46
C SER A 31 7.33 -8.57 -8.88
N SER A 32 7.36 -9.46 -9.86
CA SER A 32 6.76 -9.19 -11.15
C SER A 32 5.24 -9.18 -11.02
N TRP A 33 4.58 -8.44 -11.90
CA TRP A 33 3.12 -8.48 -11.97
C TRP A 33 2.61 -9.92 -12.09
N TYR A 34 1.48 -10.20 -11.44
CA TYR A 34 0.77 -11.48 -11.50
C TYR A 34 -0.74 -11.24 -11.55
N ASN A 35 -1.49 -12.21 -12.04
CA ASN A 35 -2.95 -12.16 -11.99
C ASN A 35 -3.46 -12.50 -10.58
N GLY A 36 -3.66 -11.47 -9.77
CA GLY A 36 -4.18 -11.55 -8.39
C GLY A 36 -5.71 -11.57 -8.30
N ARG A 37 -6.43 -11.86 -9.37
CA ARG A 37 -7.89 -11.72 -9.46
C ARG A 37 -8.35 -10.31 -9.10
N TRP A 38 -7.70 -9.33 -9.71
CA TRP A 38 -7.93 -7.93 -9.45
C TRP A 38 -9.37 -7.52 -9.77
N LEU A 39 -9.97 -6.73 -8.90
CA LEU A 39 -11.33 -6.19 -9.03
C LEU A 39 -11.32 -4.76 -9.53
N GLY A 40 -10.24 -4.03 -9.31
CA GLY A 40 -10.07 -2.67 -9.76
C GLY A 40 -8.63 -2.20 -9.64
N VAL A 41 -8.34 -1.15 -10.38
CA VAL A 41 -7.10 -0.37 -10.29
C VAL A 41 -7.48 1.04 -9.85
N LEU A 42 -6.95 1.49 -8.73
CA LEU A 42 -7.02 2.88 -8.29
C LEU A 42 -5.84 3.63 -8.90
N ARG A 43 -6.12 4.49 -9.85
CA ARG A 43 -5.13 5.34 -10.51
C ARG A 43 -5.18 6.75 -9.95
N PHE A 44 -4.05 7.28 -9.53
CA PHE A 44 -3.97 8.69 -9.17
C PHE A 44 -4.27 9.58 -10.37
N LYS A 45 -5.13 10.59 -10.18
CA LYS A 45 -5.41 11.59 -11.21
C LYS A 45 -4.25 12.57 -11.39
N ASN A 46 -3.42 12.74 -10.36
CA ASN A 46 -2.24 13.58 -10.38
C ASN A 46 -0.98 12.72 -10.50
N ALA A 47 -0.23 12.90 -11.60
CA ALA A 47 0.98 12.15 -11.87
C ALA A 47 2.08 12.34 -10.80
N GLN A 48 2.16 13.50 -10.17
CA GLN A 48 3.12 13.75 -9.09
C GLN A 48 2.76 12.98 -7.81
N GLU A 49 1.47 12.85 -7.50
CA GLU A 49 1.00 12.00 -6.39
C GLU A 49 1.32 10.54 -6.68
N ALA A 50 1.06 10.06 -7.90
CA ALA A 50 1.42 8.71 -8.33
C ALA A 50 2.92 8.42 -8.13
N GLN A 51 3.79 9.34 -8.55
CA GLN A 51 5.24 9.20 -8.38
C GLN A 51 5.65 9.18 -6.91
N ARG A 52 5.10 10.07 -6.07
CA ARG A 52 5.39 10.09 -4.64
C ARG A 52 4.90 8.83 -3.93
N ALA A 53 3.70 8.34 -4.28
CA ALA A 53 3.17 7.10 -3.72
C ALA A 53 4.04 5.89 -4.08
N ALA A 54 4.44 5.78 -5.34
CA ALA A 54 5.34 4.72 -5.79
C ALA A 54 6.71 4.80 -5.11
N GLN A 55 7.26 6.00 -4.92
CA GLN A 55 8.51 6.18 -4.18
C GLN A 55 8.36 5.75 -2.72
N ALA A 56 7.27 6.16 -2.05
CA ALA A 56 6.98 5.74 -0.68
C ALA A 56 6.84 4.21 -0.57
N CYS A 57 6.19 3.57 -1.55
CA CYS A 57 6.11 2.12 -1.62
C CYS A 57 7.51 1.48 -1.74
N GLU A 58 8.36 2.00 -2.61
CA GLU A 58 9.74 1.51 -2.76
C GLU A 58 10.56 1.68 -1.47
N ASP A 59 10.44 2.82 -0.81
CA ASP A 59 11.14 3.12 0.44
C ASP A 59 10.66 2.19 1.57
N GLY A 60 9.34 1.97 1.67
CA GLY A 60 8.77 1.03 2.62
C GLY A 60 9.23 -0.41 2.41
N VAL A 61 9.25 -0.88 1.14
CA VAL A 61 9.75 -2.24 0.82
C VAL A 61 11.24 -2.41 1.15
N ARG A 62 12.04 -1.36 0.99
CA ARG A 62 13.48 -1.39 1.31
C ARG A 62 13.76 -1.26 2.80
N ASN A 63 12.84 -0.68 3.58
CA ASN A 63 13.03 -0.45 5.00
C ASN A 63 12.74 -1.72 5.81
N LYS A 64 13.80 -2.33 6.33
CA LYS A 64 13.74 -3.58 7.12
C LYS A 64 13.10 -3.44 8.49
N ASN A 65 12.78 -2.24 8.93
CA ASN A 65 12.02 -2.02 10.16
C ASN A 65 10.50 -2.15 9.95
N ILE A 66 10.00 -2.20 8.70
CA ILE A 66 8.57 -2.31 8.41
C ILE A 66 8.25 -3.77 8.04
N GLY A 67 7.49 -4.46 8.89
CA GLY A 67 7.06 -5.83 8.71
C GLY A 67 5.58 -5.98 8.38
N TYR A 68 5.10 -7.23 8.33
CA TYR A 68 3.71 -7.56 8.05
C TYR A 68 3.04 -8.23 9.24
N ASP A 69 2.02 -7.58 9.79
CA ASP A 69 1.08 -8.17 10.75
C ASP A 69 -0.28 -7.47 10.67
N GLN A 70 -1.36 -8.25 10.55
CA GLN A 70 -2.73 -7.70 10.53
C GLN A 70 -3.16 -7.17 11.90
N ASP A 71 -2.67 -7.73 12.99
CA ASP A 71 -2.98 -7.25 14.34
C ASP A 71 -2.24 -5.94 14.65
N GLY A 72 -1.00 -5.81 14.17
CA GLY A 72 -0.15 -4.62 14.29
C GLY A 72 -0.26 -3.61 13.16
N ARG A 73 -1.20 -3.78 12.23
CA ARG A 73 -1.28 -3.13 10.91
C ARG A 73 -1.13 -1.61 10.85
N ASN A 74 -1.38 -0.91 11.94
CA ASN A 74 -1.32 0.55 12.01
C ASN A 74 -0.04 1.09 12.66
N THR A 75 0.84 0.24 13.18
CA THR A 75 2.03 0.72 13.89
C THR A 75 3.01 1.42 12.96
N ALA A 76 3.13 0.98 11.70
CA ALA A 76 3.91 1.66 10.67
C ALA A 76 3.34 3.06 10.35
N TYR A 77 2.01 3.20 10.28
CA TYR A 77 1.37 4.49 10.06
C TYR A 77 1.71 5.50 11.17
N LEU A 78 1.57 5.08 12.42
CA LEU A 78 1.85 5.94 13.58
C LEU A 78 3.34 6.33 13.65
N ALA A 79 4.24 5.42 13.27
CA ALA A 79 5.68 5.73 13.20
C ALA A 79 6.01 6.68 12.04
N ALA A 80 5.36 6.52 10.90
CA ALA A 80 5.55 7.38 9.73
C ALA A 80 5.09 8.83 10.01
N GLU A 81 4.00 9.01 10.77
CA GLU A 81 3.53 10.35 11.15
C GLU A 81 4.61 11.15 11.91
N ALA A 82 5.44 10.48 12.71
CA ALA A 82 6.53 11.13 13.47
C ALA A 82 7.74 11.53 12.60
N VAL A 83 7.80 11.07 11.36
CA VAL A 83 8.87 11.35 10.38
C VAL A 83 8.33 11.98 9.09
N ASP A 84 7.19 12.69 9.18
CA ASP A 84 6.52 13.36 8.07
C ASP A 84 6.21 12.44 6.88
N PHE A 85 5.86 11.18 7.17
CA PHE A 85 5.56 10.12 6.19
C PHE A 85 6.71 9.79 5.23
N ASP A 86 7.95 10.07 5.61
CA ASP A 86 9.13 9.55 4.94
C ASP A 86 9.42 8.13 5.44
N LEU A 87 8.99 7.12 4.68
CA LEU A 87 9.08 5.72 5.08
C LEU A 87 10.53 5.23 5.22
N SER A 88 11.47 5.88 4.54
CA SER A 88 12.90 5.56 4.66
C SER A 88 13.48 5.91 6.05
N ARG A 89 12.83 6.82 6.77
CA ARG A 89 13.27 7.31 8.09
C ARG A 89 12.68 6.57 9.29
N ILE A 90 11.78 5.60 9.06
CA ILE A 90 11.28 4.75 10.14
C ILE A 90 12.45 3.90 10.66
N ASN A 91 12.85 4.13 11.90
CA ASN A 91 14.05 3.55 12.51
C ASN A 91 13.78 2.61 13.69
N LYS A 92 12.52 2.20 13.86
CA LYS A 92 12.09 1.22 14.88
C LYS A 92 11.23 0.14 14.24
N PRO A 93 11.21 -1.07 14.81
CA PRO A 93 10.34 -2.15 14.36
C PRO A 93 8.87 -1.79 14.41
N VAL A 94 8.16 -1.93 13.28
CA VAL A 94 6.74 -1.64 13.12
C VAL A 94 6.11 -2.59 12.10
N GLU A 95 4.79 -2.67 12.12
CA GLU A 95 4.02 -3.58 11.28
C GLU A 95 2.98 -2.84 10.43
N THR A 96 2.67 -3.42 9.30
CA THR A 96 1.58 -3.02 8.41
C THR A 96 0.89 -4.26 7.83
N ASP A 97 -0.22 -4.08 7.12
CA ASP A 97 -0.77 -5.09 6.20
C ASP A 97 -0.84 -4.53 4.77
N CYS A 98 -1.34 -5.31 3.81
CA CYS A 98 -1.37 -4.88 2.42
C CYS A 98 -2.14 -3.56 2.22
N SER A 99 -3.32 -3.42 2.81
CA SER A 99 -4.16 -2.23 2.64
C SER A 99 -3.71 -1.05 3.52
N ALA A 100 -3.17 -1.31 4.69
CA ALA A 100 -2.56 -0.28 5.53
C ALA A 100 -1.29 0.28 4.88
N PHE A 101 -0.48 -0.56 4.24
CA PHE A 101 0.70 -0.13 3.50
C PHE A 101 0.34 0.77 2.31
N MET A 102 -0.69 0.40 1.52
CA MET A 102 -1.15 1.26 0.43
C MET A 102 -1.74 2.58 0.95
N THR A 103 -2.45 2.55 2.09
CA THR A 103 -2.94 3.78 2.75
C THR A 103 -1.76 4.68 3.14
N LEU A 104 -0.73 4.11 3.72
CA LEU A 104 0.48 4.82 4.12
C LEU A 104 1.18 5.48 2.94
N CYS A 105 1.35 4.75 1.82
CA CYS A 105 1.94 5.28 0.59
C CYS A 105 1.12 6.43 -0.01
N ALA A 106 -0.21 6.33 0.00
CA ALA A 106 -1.09 7.38 -0.50
C ALA A 106 -1.05 8.64 0.40
N VAL A 107 -1.00 8.48 1.72
CA VAL A 107 -0.82 9.61 2.65
C VAL A 107 0.55 10.27 2.47
N ALA A 108 1.61 9.49 2.30
CA ALA A 108 2.94 9.99 1.98
C ALA A 108 2.98 10.77 0.66
N ALA A 109 2.13 10.41 -0.29
CA ALA A 109 1.97 11.13 -1.55
C ALA A 109 1.25 12.49 -1.41
N GLY A 110 0.58 12.74 -0.28
CA GLY A 110 -0.11 13.99 0.01
C GLY A 110 -1.64 13.89 -0.01
N VAL A 111 -2.22 12.69 -0.01
CA VAL A 111 -3.69 12.51 0.05
C VAL A 111 -4.18 12.74 1.48
N VAL A 112 -4.46 13.99 1.80
CA VAL A 112 -4.80 14.43 3.17
C VAL A 112 -6.16 13.90 3.66
N GLU A 113 -7.07 13.57 2.75
CA GLU A 113 -8.37 12.98 3.07
C GLU A 113 -8.21 11.61 3.73
N LEU A 114 -7.24 10.80 3.28
CA LEU A 114 -6.95 9.50 3.89
C LEU A 114 -6.34 9.66 5.28
N ARG A 115 -5.51 10.69 5.50
CA ARG A 115 -5.02 11.05 6.83
C ARG A 115 -6.17 11.45 7.77
N SER A 116 -7.15 12.20 7.24
CA SER A 116 -8.34 12.58 7.99
C SER A 116 -9.21 11.38 8.35
N LEU A 117 -9.37 10.43 7.42
CA LEU A 117 -10.08 9.17 7.67
C LEU A 117 -9.37 8.33 8.74
N PHE A 118 -8.05 8.20 8.67
CA PHE A 118 -7.29 7.49 9.71
C PHE A 118 -7.51 8.12 11.09
N LYS A 119 -7.40 9.44 11.20
CA LYS A 119 -7.63 10.16 12.47
C LYS A 119 -9.05 9.93 13.02
N LYS A 120 -10.05 9.91 12.13
CA LYS A 120 -11.45 9.70 12.51
C LYS A 120 -11.74 8.28 13.02
N PHE A 121 -11.17 7.27 12.39
CA PHE A 121 -11.48 5.86 12.67
C PHE A 121 -10.41 5.14 13.50
N GLY A 122 -9.23 5.73 13.70
CA GLY A 122 -8.09 5.10 14.36
C GLY A 122 -7.54 3.89 13.59
N ASN A 123 -7.84 3.78 12.29
CA ASN A 123 -7.49 2.62 11.49
C ASN A 123 -7.29 2.98 10.02
N SER A 124 -6.36 2.28 9.35
CA SER A 124 -6.18 2.34 7.91
C SER A 124 -7.35 1.70 7.17
N CYS A 125 -7.60 2.14 5.94
CA CYS A 125 -8.62 1.54 5.09
C CYS A 125 -8.36 0.04 4.85
N THR A 126 -9.45 -0.71 4.67
CA THR A 126 -9.42 -2.08 4.13
C THR A 126 -9.50 -2.03 2.60
N THR A 127 -9.30 -3.17 1.93
CA THR A 127 -9.49 -3.26 0.46
C THR A 127 -10.92 -2.87 0.04
N TYR A 128 -11.93 -3.18 0.87
CA TYR A 128 -13.29 -2.72 0.63
C TYR A 128 -13.40 -1.18 0.67
N CYS A 129 -12.87 -0.55 1.70
CA CYS A 129 -12.82 0.91 1.83
C CYS A 129 -12.05 1.55 0.66
N MET A 130 -10.93 0.98 0.23
CA MET A 130 -10.15 1.46 -0.91
C MET A 130 -11.01 1.54 -2.17
N MET A 131 -11.76 0.49 -2.51
CA MET A 131 -12.61 0.45 -3.70
C MET A 131 -13.79 1.43 -3.65
N HIS A 132 -14.37 1.67 -2.48
CA HIS A 132 -15.62 2.41 -2.32
C HIS A 132 -15.44 3.88 -1.92
N ASP A 133 -14.40 4.19 -1.15
CA ASP A 133 -14.24 5.51 -0.56
C ASP A 133 -13.10 6.32 -1.16
N TRP A 134 -12.01 5.68 -1.61
CA TRP A 134 -10.90 6.43 -2.20
C TRP A 134 -11.27 7.19 -3.48
N PRO A 135 -12.08 6.65 -4.41
CA PRO A 135 -12.54 7.44 -5.57
C PRO A 135 -13.31 8.72 -5.20
N LYS A 136 -13.97 8.72 -4.03
CA LYS A 136 -14.74 9.87 -3.53
C LYS A 136 -13.85 11.00 -3.01
N THR A 137 -12.58 10.72 -2.71
CA THR A 137 -11.62 11.75 -2.26
C THR A 137 -11.23 12.72 -3.38
N GLY A 138 -11.51 12.37 -4.63
CA GLY A 138 -11.14 13.18 -5.79
C GLY A 138 -9.72 12.93 -6.33
N HIS A 139 -8.85 12.25 -5.58
CA HIS A 139 -7.46 11.93 -5.97
C HIS A 139 -7.35 10.74 -6.90
N PHE A 140 -8.34 9.84 -6.90
CA PHE A 140 -8.29 8.58 -7.64
C PHE A 140 -9.41 8.46 -8.67
N GLU A 141 -9.12 7.76 -9.74
CA GLU A 141 -10.11 7.12 -10.60
C GLU A 141 -10.06 5.60 -10.39
N LEU A 142 -11.21 4.95 -10.47
CA LEU A 142 -11.34 3.51 -10.40
C LEU A 142 -11.46 2.92 -11.81
N LEU A 143 -10.48 2.14 -12.22
CA LEU A 143 -10.45 1.45 -13.50
C LEU A 143 -10.84 -0.02 -13.30
N SER A 144 -11.94 -0.46 -13.93
CA SER A 144 -12.48 -1.82 -13.79
C SER A 144 -12.57 -2.59 -15.11
N ALA A 145 -12.14 -1.99 -16.24
CA ALA A 145 -12.13 -2.69 -17.52
C ALA A 145 -11.07 -3.78 -17.53
N GLY A 146 -11.40 -4.94 -18.16
CA GLY A 146 -10.57 -6.14 -18.18
C GLY A 146 -9.12 -5.91 -18.61
N LYS A 147 -8.88 -4.97 -19.53
CA LYS A 147 -7.52 -4.62 -19.98
C LYS A 147 -6.57 -4.16 -18.84
N TYR A 148 -7.12 -3.58 -17.77
CA TYR A 148 -6.34 -3.14 -16.59
C TYR A 148 -6.19 -4.25 -15.55
N LEU A 149 -7.06 -5.28 -15.61
CA LEU A 149 -7.15 -6.31 -14.57
C LEU A 149 -6.44 -7.61 -14.96
N CYS A 150 -6.31 -7.87 -16.27
CA CYS A 150 -5.80 -9.13 -16.79
C CYS A 150 -4.40 -9.04 -17.40
N SER A 151 -3.83 -7.82 -17.47
CA SER A 151 -2.50 -7.55 -18.05
C SER A 151 -1.87 -6.37 -17.37
N ASP A 152 -0.54 -6.30 -17.39
CA ASP A 152 0.24 -5.16 -16.92
C ASP A 152 0.52 -4.12 -18.02
N GLU A 153 0.08 -4.37 -19.25
CA GLU A 153 0.34 -3.51 -20.42
C GLU A 153 -0.15 -2.06 -20.26
N TYR A 154 -1.28 -1.89 -19.55
CA TYR A 154 -1.95 -0.59 -19.37
C TYR A 154 -1.76 0.00 -17.97
N LEU A 155 -0.94 -0.63 -17.14
CA LEU A 155 -0.63 -0.12 -15.81
C LEU A 155 0.40 0.99 -15.89
N CYS A 156 0.26 1.95 -14.99
CA CYS A 156 1.19 3.06 -14.82
C CYS A 156 1.85 2.98 -13.44
N ARG A 157 3.04 3.57 -13.31
CA ARG A 157 3.71 3.70 -12.03
C ARG A 157 2.80 4.41 -11.02
N GLY A 158 2.61 3.79 -9.85
CA GLY A 158 1.73 4.26 -8.79
C GLY A 158 0.30 3.76 -8.87
N ASP A 159 -0.08 2.99 -9.90
CA ASP A 159 -1.37 2.30 -9.92
C ASP A 159 -1.47 1.31 -8.77
N ILE A 160 -2.60 1.34 -8.07
CA ILE A 160 -2.87 0.43 -6.96
C ILE A 160 -3.90 -0.59 -7.39
N LEU A 161 -3.48 -1.85 -7.49
CA LEU A 161 -4.36 -2.96 -7.83
C LEU A 161 -5.01 -3.49 -6.56
N VAL A 162 -6.33 -3.71 -6.60
CA VAL A 162 -7.12 -4.14 -5.45
C VAL A 162 -7.92 -5.39 -5.80
N SER A 163 -7.82 -6.41 -4.96
CA SER A 163 -8.65 -7.63 -4.99
C SER A 163 -9.38 -7.82 -3.65
N SER A 164 -10.17 -8.89 -3.53
CA SER A 164 -10.78 -9.23 -2.24
C SER A 164 -9.71 -9.69 -1.25
N GLY A 165 -9.34 -8.81 -0.31
CA GLY A 165 -8.39 -9.11 0.75
C GLY A 165 -6.91 -8.90 0.42
N HIS A 166 -6.57 -8.39 -0.78
CA HIS A 166 -5.18 -8.06 -1.12
C HIS A 166 -5.07 -6.84 -2.02
N THR A 167 -3.94 -6.13 -1.90
CA THR A 167 -3.64 -4.95 -2.72
C THR A 167 -2.14 -4.75 -2.88
N VAL A 168 -1.74 -4.21 -4.04
CA VAL A 168 -0.34 -3.99 -4.42
C VAL A 168 -0.21 -2.69 -5.23
N MET A 169 1.01 -2.17 -5.40
CA MET A 169 1.30 -0.97 -6.20
C MET A 169 2.27 -1.29 -7.35
N ALA A 170 1.96 -0.78 -8.55
CA ALA A 170 2.79 -0.86 -9.75
C ALA A 170 3.87 0.24 -9.82
#